data_7d9e19d0379b62f9b6de426f3d33fc32
#
_entry.id   7d9e19d0379b62f9b6de426f3d33fc32
#
_cell.length_a   1.000
_cell.length_b   1.000
_cell.length_c   1.000
_cell.angle_alpha   90.00
_cell.angle_beta   90.00
_cell.angle_gamma   90.00
#
_symmetry.space_group_name_H-M   'P 1'
#
loop_
_entity.id
_entity.type
_entity.pdbx_description
1 polymer ?
#
loop_
_entity_poly.entity_id
_entity_poly.type
_entity_poly.pdbx_seq_one_letter_code
_entity_poly.pdbx_strand_id
1 'polypeptide(L)'
;MLGDELLPAADHVLPRVIVKNGIVQTSLLIIANCAGAGILSLPKAINQSGLMAGSVLVVCAAILSAYTADILGRCYSLTTPRKKIVEGADAYAPEEPCESSYFARSPYAAIGWKAAGAVGAAAVTISQVLTQFCVLILFLLISGINLNKLIPQRSSLFFSLVGAGALAPLMLLRPGHVWGTAILAILASVILVAVVVILCATDAPHDPYAPPPAVTFSTFGSAFGVILFGFGGHAILPALQATMHNPTPARFRKAIVGSFAACTSMYLASSIGSVLTLGGAVGSDILTNFSGPINTFGLIAGT
;
A
#
# COMPACT_ATOMS: atom_id res chain seq x y z
N MET A 1 49.96 33.30 -0.24
CA MET A 1 50.46 31.92 -0.20
C MET A 1 50.01 31.29 1.09
N LEU A 2 49.22 30.28 1.01
CA LEU A 2 48.66 29.37 2.04
C LEU A 2 47.13 29.46 2.06
N GLY A 3 46.48 28.47 1.48
CA GLY A 3 45.09 28.16 1.79
C GLY A 3 44.20 27.59 0.73
N ASP A 4 44.74 26.93 -0.32
CA ASP A 4 43.93 26.22 -1.32
C ASP A 4 44.17 24.68 -1.29
N GLU A 5 44.02 24.08 -0.12
CA GLU A 5 43.93 22.64 0.00
C GLU A 5 43.04 22.30 1.17
N LEU A 6 41.80 21.86 0.90
CA LEU A 6 41.00 20.91 1.72
C LEU A 6 39.55 20.93 1.30
N LEU A 7 39.28 20.59 0.03
CA LEU A 7 37.99 19.98 -0.31
C LEU A 7 38.30 18.57 -0.80
N PRO A 8 37.99 17.51 -0.05
CA PRO A 8 38.10 16.16 -0.59
C PRO A 8 37.09 15.99 -1.72
N ALA A 9 37.60 15.55 -2.84
CA ALA A 9 36.83 15.20 -4.04
C ALA A 9 35.66 14.27 -3.65
N ALA A 10 34.46 14.79 -3.77
CA ALA A 10 33.20 14.06 -3.59
C ALA A 10 32.87 13.24 -4.86
N ASP A 11 33.83 12.50 -5.40
CA ASP A 11 33.71 11.79 -6.68
C ASP A 11 33.78 10.28 -6.58
N HIS A 12 33.12 9.68 -5.58
CA HIS A 12 32.78 8.26 -5.64
C HIS A 12 31.36 8.00 -5.19
N VAL A 13 30.39 8.71 -5.77
CA VAL A 13 29.01 8.22 -5.79
C VAL A 13 28.96 7.11 -6.83
N LEU A 14 29.14 5.87 -6.37
CA LEU A 14 28.90 4.67 -7.17
C LEU A 14 27.59 4.86 -7.95
N PRO A 15 27.54 4.59 -9.25
CA PRO A 15 26.31 4.71 -10.02
C PRO A 15 25.26 3.82 -9.35
N ARG A 16 24.21 4.44 -8.80
CA ARG A 16 23.05 3.71 -8.30
C ARG A 16 22.50 2.97 -9.52
N VAL A 17 22.65 1.65 -9.54
CA VAL A 17 21.87 0.79 -10.42
C VAL A 17 20.42 0.94 -9.98
N ILE A 18 19.75 1.95 -10.53
CA ILE A 18 18.33 2.15 -10.34
C ILE A 18 17.66 1.10 -11.23
N VAL A 19 17.22 0.01 -10.63
CA VAL A 19 16.36 -0.96 -11.31
C VAL A 19 15.12 -0.19 -11.74
N LYS A 20 14.98 0.02 -13.05
CA LYS A 20 13.85 0.77 -13.62
C LYS A 20 12.68 -0.17 -13.81
N ASN A 21 11.61 0.05 -13.06
CA ASN A 21 10.41 -0.77 -13.10
C ASN A 21 9.57 -0.51 -14.36
N GLY A 22 9.08 -1.58 -14.98
CA GLY A 22 8.07 -1.51 -16.04
C GLY A 22 6.67 -1.17 -15.46
N ILE A 23 5.68 -1.01 -16.35
CA ILE A 23 4.28 -0.74 -15.93
C ILE A 23 3.77 -1.87 -15.04
N VAL A 24 3.95 -3.13 -15.45
CA VAL A 24 3.50 -4.31 -14.70
C VAL A 24 4.13 -4.37 -13.32
N GLN A 25 5.45 -4.16 -13.24
CA GLN A 25 6.17 -4.15 -11.98
C GLN A 25 5.67 -3.06 -11.03
N THR A 26 5.44 -1.86 -11.56
CA THR A 26 4.87 -0.77 -10.76
C THR A 26 3.45 -1.10 -10.29
N SER A 27 2.62 -1.70 -11.15
CA SER A 27 1.28 -2.16 -10.77
C SER A 27 1.34 -3.18 -9.64
N LEU A 28 2.21 -4.16 -9.73
CA LEU A 28 2.38 -5.19 -8.70
C LEU A 28 2.82 -4.56 -7.36
N LEU A 29 3.73 -3.59 -7.37
CA LEU A 29 4.15 -2.89 -6.15
C LEU A 29 3.00 -2.09 -5.51
N ILE A 30 2.14 -1.46 -6.32
CA ILE A 30 0.94 -0.77 -5.83
C ILE A 30 -0.05 -1.78 -5.22
N ILE A 31 -0.30 -2.91 -5.89
CA ILE A 31 -1.18 -3.98 -5.38
C ILE A 31 -0.64 -4.51 -4.06
N ALA A 32 0.65 -4.85 -3.99
CA ALA A 32 1.28 -5.34 -2.76
C ALA A 32 1.13 -4.38 -1.58
N ASN A 33 1.15 -3.08 -1.84
CA ASN A 33 0.97 -2.07 -0.80
C ASN A 33 -0.49 -1.91 -0.36
N CYS A 34 -1.46 -2.05 -1.28
CA CYS A 34 -2.88 -1.85 -0.99
C CYS A 34 -3.58 -3.12 -0.48
N ALA A 35 -3.28 -4.28 -1.07
CA ALA A 35 -4.09 -5.49 -0.92
C ALA A 35 -4.03 -6.17 0.47
N GLY A 36 -3.13 -5.76 1.36
CA GLY A 36 -2.92 -6.44 2.66
C GLY A 36 -4.11 -6.39 3.61
N ALA A 37 -4.13 -5.45 4.53
CA ALA A 37 -5.14 -5.35 5.60
C ALA A 37 -6.58 -5.17 5.08
N GLY A 38 -6.77 -4.58 3.90
CA GLY A 38 -8.08 -4.37 3.30
C GLY A 38 -8.85 -5.67 3.08
N ILE A 39 -8.20 -6.74 2.62
CA ILE A 39 -8.86 -8.03 2.34
C ILE A 39 -9.50 -8.61 3.61
N LEU A 40 -8.85 -8.45 4.76
CA LEU A 40 -9.31 -9.01 6.04
C LEU A 40 -10.46 -8.22 6.68
N SER A 41 -10.46 -6.90 6.53
CA SER A 41 -11.38 -6.00 7.26
C SER A 41 -12.55 -5.49 6.41
N LEU A 42 -12.43 -5.47 5.08
CA LEU A 42 -13.47 -4.97 4.19
C LEU A 42 -14.79 -5.76 4.23
N PRO A 43 -14.80 -7.11 4.42
CA PRO A 43 -16.06 -7.83 4.59
C PRO A 43 -16.92 -7.24 5.72
N LYS A 44 -16.30 -6.90 6.86
CA LYS A 44 -17.00 -6.26 7.99
C LYS A 44 -17.52 -4.87 7.62
N ALA A 45 -16.69 -4.07 6.94
CA ALA A 45 -17.07 -2.72 6.53
C ALA A 45 -18.26 -2.73 5.54
N ILE A 46 -18.25 -3.64 4.55
CA ILE A 46 -19.37 -3.80 3.62
C ILE A 46 -20.63 -4.27 4.35
N ASN A 47 -20.48 -5.19 5.31
CA ASN A 47 -21.62 -5.64 6.10
C ASN A 47 -22.24 -4.49 6.93
N GLN A 48 -21.42 -3.64 7.55
CA GLN A 48 -21.86 -2.49 8.35
C GLN A 48 -22.50 -1.35 7.53
N SER A 49 -22.14 -1.21 6.27
CA SER A 49 -22.71 -0.22 5.36
C SER A 49 -23.85 -0.75 4.50
N GLY A 50 -24.14 -2.07 4.63
CA GLY A 50 -25.09 -2.79 3.76
C GLY A 50 -24.43 -3.26 2.46
N LEU A 51 -24.70 -4.49 2.04
CA LEU A 51 -24.02 -5.15 0.94
C LEU A 51 -23.98 -4.31 -0.35
N MET A 52 -25.13 -3.78 -0.77
CA MET A 52 -25.22 -2.98 -2.00
C MET A 52 -24.50 -1.64 -1.83
N ALA A 53 -24.81 -0.90 -0.77
CA ALA A 53 -24.21 0.41 -0.54
C ALA A 53 -22.70 0.31 -0.29
N GLY A 54 -22.25 -0.68 0.48
CA GLY A 54 -20.84 -0.93 0.73
C GLY A 54 -20.07 -1.31 -0.53
N SER A 55 -20.63 -2.17 -1.37
CA SER A 55 -20.00 -2.54 -2.66
C SER A 55 -19.86 -1.34 -3.60
N VAL A 56 -20.92 -0.52 -3.71
CA VAL A 56 -20.86 0.74 -4.49
C VAL A 56 -19.81 1.68 -3.89
N LEU A 57 -19.75 1.80 -2.57
CA LEU A 57 -18.78 2.64 -1.88
C LEU A 57 -17.33 2.20 -2.15
N VAL A 58 -17.05 0.89 -2.18
CA VAL A 58 -15.74 0.34 -2.56
C VAL A 58 -15.36 0.75 -3.98
N VAL A 59 -16.28 0.65 -4.94
CA VAL A 59 -16.03 1.06 -6.33
C VAL A 59 -15.81 2.58 -6.42
N CYS A 60 -16.62 3.39 -5.74
CA CYS A 60 -16.45 4.84 -5.69
C CYS A 60 -15.11 5.23 -5.05
N ALA A 61 -14.71 4.57 -3.96
CA ALA A 61 -13.42 4.79 -3.31
C ALA A 61 -12.25 4.44 -4.24
N ALA A 62 -12.35 3.34 -4.99
CA ALA A 62 -11.34 2.96 -5.99
C ALA A 62 -11.18 4.01 -7.09
N ILE A 63 -12.30 4.50 -7.64
CA ILE A 63 -12.30 5.54 -8.69
C ILE A 63 -11.69 6.84 -8.14
N LEU A 64 -12.11 7.26 -6.96
CA LEU A 64 -11.59 8.47 -6.30
C LEU A 64 -10.09 8.34 -6.03
N SER A 65 -9.65 7.19 -5.49
CA SER A 65 -8.24 6.92 -5.21
C SER A 65 -7.41 6.85 -6.48
N ALA A 66 -7.90 6.24 -7.55
CA ALA A 66 -7.21 6.23 -8.85
C ALA A 66 -7.09 7.64 -9.44
N TYR A 67 -8.13 8.46 -9.30
CA TYR A 67 -8.12 9.84 -9.76
C TYR A 67 -7.12 10.72 -8.99
N THR A 68 -7.15 10.65 -7.66
CA THR A 68 -6.21 11.40 -6.81
C THR A 68 -4.76 10.93 -6.99
N ALA A 69 -4.55 9.63 -7.21
CA ALA A 69 -3.25 9.07 -7.55
C ALA A 69 -2.73 9.56 -8.91
N ASP A 70 -3.58 9.68 -9.93
CA ASP A 70 -3.19 10.25 -11.24
C ASP A 70 -2.81 11.73 -11.11
N ILE A 71 -3.57 12.52 -10.34
CA ILE A 71 -3.23 13.93 -10.05
C ILE A 71 -1.87 14.01 -9.36
N LEU A 72 -1.65 13.19 -8.33
CA LEU A 72 -0.38 13.15 -7.60
C LEU A 72 0.80 12.82 -8.52
N GLY A 73 0.61 11.85 -9.43
CA GLY A 73 1.61 11.48 -10.44
C GLY A 73 1.91 12.61 -11.43
N ARG A 74 0.91 13.40 -11.82
CA ARG A 74 1.11 14.61 -12.64
C ARG A 74 1.85 15.69 -11.87
N CYS A 75 1.50 15.93 -10.59
CA CYS A 75 2.22 16.86 -9.73
C CYS A 75 3.70 16.48 -9.64
N TYR A 76 3.99 15.19 -9.46
CA TYR A 76 5.38 14.71 -9.44
C TYR A 76 6.10 14.97 -10.78
N SER A 77 5.46 14.73 -11.92
CA SER A 77 6.08 14.98 -13.23
C SER A 77 6.38 16.48 -13.49
N LEU A 78 5.72 17.39 -12.78
CA LEU A 78 6.02 18.83 -12.81
C LEU A 78 7.23 19.22 -11.93
N THR A 79 7.60 18.37 -10.98
CA THR A 79 8.79 18.61 -10.13
C THR A 79 10.08 18.06 -10.76
N THR A 80 9.96 17.18 -11.76
CA THR A 80 11.11 16.56 -12.43
C THR A 80 11.59 17.50 -13.55
N PRO A 81 12.87 17.89 -13.61
CA PRO A 81 13.40 18.69 -14.71
C PRO A 81 13.14 17.98 -16.04
N ARG A 82 12.53 18.66 -17.00
CA ARG A 82 12.43 18.14 -18.36
C ARG A 82 13.83 18.12 -18.96
N LYS A 83 14.29 16.96 -19.43
CA LYS A 83 15.42 16.90 -20.35
C LYS A 83 15.12 17.82 -21.53
N LYS A 84 15.77 18.97 -21.62
CA LYS A 84 15.87 19.68 -22.89
C LYS A 84 16.72 18.80 -23.81
N ILE A 85 16.10 18.21 -24.84
CA ILE A 85 16.81 17.65 -25.97
C ILE A 85 17.35 18.88 -26.69
N VAL A 86 18.60 19.22 -26.44
CA VAL A 86 19.33 20.17 -27.28
C VAL A 86 19.76 19.33 -28.49
N GLU A 87 19.16 19.56 -29.65
CA GLU A 87 19.56 18.96 -30.88
C GLU A 87 21.05 19.31 -31.12
N GLY A 88 21.91 18.31 -31.11
CA GLY A 88 23.29 18.43 -31.50
C GLY A 88 24.38 18.45 -30.44
N ALA A 89 24.06 18.24 -29.15
CA ALA A 89 25.08 18.07 -28.14
C ALA A 89 24.71 16.94 -27.19
N ASP A 90 25.57 15.92 -27.06
CA ASP A 90 25.52 14.92 -25.97
C ASP A 90 25.87 15.52 -24.59
N ALA A 91 25.71 16.81 -24.44
CA ALA A 91 26.00 17.54 -23.21
C ALA A 91 24.75 17.63 -22.34
N TYR A 92 24.75 16.87 -21.26
CA TYR A 92 23.92 17.06 -20.11
C TYR A 92 24.24 18.42 -19.47
N ALA A 93 23.47 19.44 -19.80
CA ALA A 93 23.48 20.66 -19.00
C ALA A 93 22.51 20.43 -17.84
N PRO A 94 22.98 20.29 -16.59
CA PRO A 94 22.10 20.33 -15.45
C PRO A 94 21.56 21.76 -15.39
N GLU A 95 20.23 21.93 -15.57
CA GLU A 95 19.59 23.12 -15.02
C GLU A 95 19.96 23.16 -13.55
N GLU A 96 20.31 24.37 -13.07
CA GLU A 96 20.81 24.62 -11.72
C GLU A 96 20.12 23.73 -10.68
N PRO A 97 20.89 23.03 -9.81
CA PRO A 97 20.29 22.21 -8.78
C PRO A 97 19.41 23.11 -7.96
N CYS A 98 18.09 22.86 -7.98
CA CYS A 98 17.20 23.44 -7.00
C CYS A 98 17.89 23.29 -5.64
N GLU A 99 18.10 24.35 -4.92
CA GLU A 99 18.99 24.58 -3.78
C GLU A 99 18.86 23.60 -2.60
N SER A 100 18.14 22.49 -2.79
CA SER A 100 17.95 21.47 -1.78
C SER A 100 18.18 20.07 -2.34
N SER A 101 19.44 19.65 -2.45
CA SER A 101 19.79 18.24 -2.66
C SER A 101 19.18 17.31 -1.59
N TYR A 102 18.76 17.83 -0.46
CA TYR A 102 18.10 17.11 0.62
C TYR A 102 16.64 16.76 0.29
N PHE A 103 15.87 17.69 -0.28
CA PHE A 103 14.47 17.48 -0.66
C PHE A 103 14.31 16.70 -1.98
N ALA A 104 15.30 16.74 -2.86
CA ALA A 104 15.33 15.93 -4.08
C ALA A 104 15.39 14.42 -3.80
N ARG A 105 15.73 14.00 -2.58
CA ARG A 105 15.77 12.57 -2.18
C ARG A 105 14.38 11.98 -1.91
N SER A 106 13.39 12.80 -1.56
CA SER A 106 12.01 12.36 -1.34
C SER A 106 11.10 12.93 -2.43
N PRO A 107 10.62 12.10 -3.38
CA PRO A 107 9.75 12.56 -4.47
C PRO A 107 8.47 13.23 -3.97
N TYR A 108 7.94 12.81 -2.83
CA TYR A 108 6.72 13.39 -2.26
C TYR A 108 6.99 14.76 -1.62
N ALA A 109 8.11 14.89 -0.89
CA ALA A 109 8.52 16.19 -0.32
C ALA A 109 8.82 17.23 -1.41
N ALA A 110 9.33 16.82 -2.58
CA ALA A 110 9.56 17.71 -3.71
C ALA A 110 8.25 18.33 -4.23
N ILE A 111 7.14 17.57 -4.23
CA ILE A 111 5.82 18.12 -4.56
C ILE A 111 5.40 19.16 -3.54
N GLY A 112 5.55 18.88 -2.24
CA GLY A 112 5.24 19.81 -1.16
C GLY A 112 6.08 21.07 -1.22
N TRP A 113 7.37 20.94 -1.52
CA TRP A 113 8.27 22.10 -1.70
C TRP A 113 7.81 23.00 -2.84
N LYS A 114 7.46 22.43 -3.99
CA LYS A 114 6.99 23.19 -5.14
C LYS A 114 5.64 23.89 -4.89
N ALA A 115 4.80 23.32 -4.04
CA ALA A 115 3.50 23.87 -3.68
C ALA A 115 3.58 25.01 -2.66
N ALA A 116 4.38 24.88 -1.60
CA ALA A 116 4.40 25.80 -0.45
C ALA A 116 5.79 25.92 0.21
N GLY A 117 6.88 25.74 -0.55
CA GLY A 117 8.24 25.87 -0.06
C GLY A 117 8.57 24.90 1.08
N ALA A 118 9.41 25.35 2.01
CA ALA A 118 9.88 24.54 3.14
C ALA A 118 8.73 24.02 4.03
N VAL A 119 7.71 24.84 4.26
CA VAL A 119 6.53 24.48 5.06
C VAL A 119 5.76 23.34 4.39
N GLY A 120 5.55 23.42 3.07
CA GLY A 120 4.89 22.35 2.31
C GLY A 120 5.68 21.04 2.33
N ALA A 121 6.99 21.10 2.16
CA ALA A 121 7.85 19.92 2.22
C ALA A 121 7.83 19.26 3.62
N ALA A 122 7.92 20.08 4.68
CA ALA A 122 7.88 19.59 6.06
C ALA A 122 6.52 18.94 6.38
N ALA A 123 5.41 19.62 6.04
CA ALA A 123 4.06 19.12 6.30
C ALA A 123 3.81 17.76 5.61
N VAL A 124 4.20 17.64 4.33
CA VAL A 124 4.06 16.38 3.58
C VAL A 124 4.93 15.28 4.18
N THR A 125 6.19 15.58 4.54
CA THR A 125 7.12 14.61 5.12
C THR A 125 6.62 14.09 6.46
N ILE A 126 6.19 14.99 7.35
CA ILE A 126 5.65 14.62 8.67
C ILE A 126 4.40 13.75 8.50
N SER A 127 3.46 14.17 7.65
CA SER A 127 2.23 13.42 7.37
C SER A 127 2.53 12.03 6.82
N GLN A 128 3.48 11.93 5.88
CA GLN A 128 3.90 10.65 5.28
C GLN A 128 4.53 9.72 6.33
N VAL A 129 5.47 10.23 7.14
CA VAL A 129 6.13 9.42 8.17
C VAL A 129 5.13 8.94 9.21
N LEU A 130 4.23 9.83 9.68
CA LEU A 130 3.20 9.47 10.64
C LEU A 130 2.25 8.39 10.08
N THR A 131 1.78 8.57 8.84
CA THR A 131 0.91 7.59 8.17
C THR A 131 1.59 6.23 8.05
N GLN A 132 2.83 6.18 7.57
CA GLN A 132 3.56 4.93 7.41
C GLN A 132 3.86 4.25 8.76
N PHE A 133 4.11 5.03 9.81
CA PHE A 133 4.29 4.51 11.16
C PHE A 133 3.01 3.87 11.69
N CYS A 134 1.85 4.53 11.53
CA CYS A 134 0.56 3.97 11.93
C CYS A 134 0.22 2.69 11.15
N VAL A 135 0.49 2.68 9.84
CA VAL A 135 0.29 1.50 8.98
C VAL A 135 1.18 0.33 9.44
N LEU A 136 2.44 0.60 9.76
CA LEU A 136 3.35 -0.43 10.28
C LEU A 136 2.83 -1.07 11.57
N ILE A 137 2.38 -0.25 12.52
CA ILE A 137 1.78 -0.73 13.78
C ILE A 137 0.57 -1.61 13.49
N LEU A 138 -0.31 -1.18 12.59
CA LEU A 138 -1.50 -1.93 12.22
C LEU A 138 -1.15 -3.31 11.66
N PHE A 139 -0.20 -3.38 10.71
CA PHE A 139 0.23 -4.67 10.14
C PHE A 139 0.86 -5.59 11.17
N LEU A 140 1.71 -5.06 12.07
CA LEU A 140 2.30 -5.84 13.15
C LEU A 140 1.24 -6.40 14.12
N LEU A 141 0.21 -5.62 14.43
CA LEU A 141 -0.89 -6.07 15.29
C LEU A 141 -1.71 -7.16 14.62
N ILE A 142 -2.10 -6.99 13.35
CA ILE A 142 -2.87 -8.00 12.59
C ILE A 142 -2.06 -9.30 12.48
N SER A 143 -0.80 -9.21 12.11
CA SER A 143 0.09 -10.38 12.03
C SER A 143 0.23 -11.08 13.38
N GLY A 144 0.38 -10.31 14.48
CA GLY A 144 0.44 -10.86 15.82
C GLY A 144 -0.84 -11.57 16.25
N ILE A 145 -2.00 -11.04 15.88
CA ILE A 145 -3.32 -11.67 16.14
C ILE A 145 -3.44 -12.99 15.36
N ASN A 146 -3.07 -12.98 14.07
CA ASN A 146 -3.16 -14.18 13.24
C ASN A 146 -2.21 -15.29 13.72
N LEU A 147 -0.96 -14.94 14.07
CA LEU A 147 -0.01 -15.90 14.65
C LEU A 147 -0.45 -16.44 16.01
N ASN A 148 -1.11 -15.61 16.84
CA ASN A 148 -1.66 -16.06 18.12
C ASN A 148 -2.76 -17.13 17.92
N LYS A 149 -3.55 -17.04 16.85
CA LYS A 149 -4.56 -18.07 16.52
C LYS A 149 -3.91 -19.40 16.12
N LEU A 150 -2.77 -19.33 15.42
CA LEU A 150 -2.01 -20.53 15.04
C LEU A 150 -1.28 -21.16 16.24
N ILE A 151 -0.77 -20.31 17.13
CA ILE A 151 0.06 -20.73 18.29
C ILE A 151 -0.48 -20.04 19.54
N PRO A 152 -1.58 -20.55 20.15
CA PRO A 152 -2.27 -19.87 21.25
C PRO A 152 -1.48 -19.84 22.57
N GLN A 153 -0.32 -20.51 22.64
CA GLN A 153 0.53 -20.54 23.83
C GLN A 153 1.21 -19.21 24.17
N ARG A 154 1.23 -18.25 23.23
CA ARG A 154 1.87 -16.93 23.39
C ARG A 154 0.87 -15.83 23.05
N SER A 155 1.03 -14.65 23.66
CA SER A 155 0.15 -13.50 23.38
C SER A 155 0.37 -12.92 21.98
N SER A 156 -0.65 -12.27 21.43
CA SER A 156 -0.55 -11.53 20.16
C SER A 156 0.54 -10.45 20.20
N LEU A 157 0.70 -9.78 21.36
CA LEU A 157 1.77 -8.79 21.55
C LEU A 157 3.17 -9.39 21.42
N PHE A 158 3.38 -10.60 21.95
CA PHE A 158 4.64 -11.32 21.79
C PHE A 158 4.99 -11.52 20.32
N PHE A 159 4.02 -12.00 19.51
CA PHE A 159 4.25 -12.21 18.08
C PHE A 159 4.43 -10.89 17.31
N SER A 160 3.73 -9.82 17.68
CA SER A 160 3.93 -8.49 17.08
C SER A 160 5.36 -7.97 17.34
N LEU A 161 5.88 -8.16 18.57
CA LEU A 161 7.24 -7.73 18.91
C LEU A 161 8.31 -8.60 18.21
N VAL A 162 8.09 -9.91 18.12
CA VAL A 162 8.97 -10.81 17.37
C VAL A 162 8.97 -10.44 15.89
N GLY A 163 7.79 -10.17 15.32
CA GLY A 163 7.65 -9.70 13.93
C GLY A 163 8.39 -8.38 13.69
N ALA A 164 8.25 -7.41 14.59
CA ALA A 164 8.98 -6.15 14.51
C ALA A 164 10.52 -6.37 14.54
N GLY A 165 11.00 -7.23 15.43
CA GLY A 165 12.41 -7.57 15.51
C GLY A 165 12.93 -8.31 14.26
N ALA A 166 12.14 -9.21 13.68
CA ALA A 166 12.49 -9.92 12.46
C ALA A 166 12.51 -9.01 11.20
N LEU A 167 11.60 -8.02 11.14
CA LEU A 167 11.51 -7.09 10.02
C LEU A 167 12.54 -5.95 10.12
N ALA A 168 12.99 -5.59 11.32
CA ALA A 168 13.96 -4.50 11.51
C ALA A 168 15.24 -4.64 10.65
N PRO A 169 15.92 -5.80 10.56
CA PRO A 169 17.09 -5.95 9.70
C PRO A 169 16.75 -5.85 8.20
N LEU A 170 15.52 -6.16 7.78
CA LEU A 170 15.09 -5.99 6.38
C LEU A 170 15.05 -4.52 5.98
N MET A 171 14.84 -3.60 6.92
CA MET A 171 14.89 -2.17 6.67
C MET A 171 16.28 -1.66 6.28
N LEU A 172 17.34 -2.42 6.63
CA LEU A 172 18.72 -2.13 6.27
C LEU A 172 19.07 -2.60 4.84
N LEU A 173 18.23 -3.43 4.23
CA LEU A 173 18.45 -3.92 2.88
C LEU A 173 18.23 -2.82 1.84
N ARG A 174 19.03 -2.86 0.78
CA ARG A 174 18.90 -1.90 -0.32
C ARG A 174 17.58 -2.13 -1.07
N PRO A 175 16.90 -1.06 -1.52
CA PRO A 175 15.61 -1.14 -2.23
C PRO A 175 15.57 -2.08 -3.45
N GLY A 176 16.69 -2.35 -4.09
CA GLY A 176 16.80 -3.26 -5.23
C GLY A 176 16.49 -4.74 -4.91
N HIS A 177 16.56 -5.14 -3.64
CA HIS A 177 16.27 -6.51 -3.20
C HIS A 177 14.81 -6.70 -2.76
N VAL A 178 14.05 -5.61 -2.63
CA VAL A 178 12.65 -5.63 -2.13
C VAL A 178 11.65 -6.14 -3.18
N TRP A 179 12.06 -6.29 -4.44
CA TRP A 179 11.18 -6.82 -5.50
C TRP A 179 10.63 -8.22 -5.19
N GLY A 180 11.46 -9.11 -4.65
CA GLY A 180 11.04 -10.46 -4.27
C GLY A 180 9.97 -10.47 -3.18
N THR A 181 10.05 -9.55 -2.21
CA THR A 181 9.04 -9.44 -1.14
C THR A 181 7.70 -8.95 -1.67
N ALA A 182 7.68 -8.09 -2.69
CA ALA A 182 6.44 -7.63 -3.33
C ALA A 182 5.72 -8.78 -4.05
N ILE A 183 6.45 -9.64 -4.76
CA ILE A 183 5.85 -10.84 -5.39
C ILE A 183 5.27 -11.75 -4.33
N LEU A 184 6.01 -12.02 -3.26
CA LEU A 184 5.54 -12.84 -2.15
C LEU A 184 4.27 -12.26 -1.51
N ALA A 185 4.23 -10.95 -1.27
CA ALA A 185 3.05 -10.27 -0.73
C ALA A 185 1.82 -10.40 -1.64
N ILE A 186 1.99 -10.30 -2.97
CA ILE A 186 0.88 -10.47 -3.91
C ILE A 186 0.39 -11.91 -3.93
N LEU A 187 1.32 -12.88 -3.95
CA LEU A 187 0.96 -14.30 -3.89
C LEU A 187 0.20 -14.61 -2.60
N ALA A 188 0.66 -14.12 -1.46
CA ALA A 188 -0.03 -14.25 -0.18
C ALA A 188 -1.44 -13.63 -0.23
N SER A 189 -1.59 -12.43 -0.81
CA SER A 189 -2.89 -11.76 -0.96
C SER A 189 -3.85 -12.54 -1.87
N VAL A 190 -3.35 -13.10 -2.97
CA VAL A 190 -4.17 -13.93 -3.88
C VAL A 190 -4.59 -15.23 -3.19
N ILE A 191 -3.67 -15.89 -2.49
CA ILE A 191 -3.96 -17.08 -1.70
C ILE A 191 -5.01 -16.76 -0.63
N LEU A 192 -4.86 -15.64 0.08
CA LEU A 192 -5.80 -15.21 1.10
C LEU A 192 -7.22 -15.03 0.53
N VAL A 193 -7.36 -14.34 -0.60
CA VAL A 193 -8.67 -14.19 -1.28
C VAL A 193 -9.24 -15.54 -1.68
N ALA A 194 -8.42 -16.41 -2.27
CA ALA A 194 -8.84 -17.74 -2.68
C ALA A 194 -9.32 -18.58 -1.47
N VAL A 195 -8.57 -18.55 -0.37
CA VAL A 195 -8.96 -19.23 0.88
C VAL A 195 -10.28 -18.71 1.40
N VAL A 196 -10.47 -17.39 1.49
CA VAL A 196 -11.73 -16.79 1.96
C VAL A 196 -12.90 -17.22 1.06
N VAL A 197 -12.74 -17.17 -0.25
CA VAL A 197 -13.80 -17.57 -1.20
C VAL A 197 -14.12 -19.07 -1.08
N ILE A 198 -13.11 -19.93 -0.94
CA ILE A 198 -13.30 -21.37 -0.74
C ILE A 198 -14.01 -21.63 0.57
N LEU A 199 -13.58 -21.01 1.66
CA LEU A 199 -14.22 -21.18 2.98
C LEU A 199 -15.67 -20.73 2.96
N CYS A 200 -15.98 -19.61 2.30
CA CYS A 200 -17.37 -19.18 2.10
C CYS A 200 -18.22 -20.18 1.31
N ALA A 201 -17.59 -20.94 0.41
CA ALA A 201 -18.29 -21.92 -0.42
C ALA A 201 -18.44 -23.29 0.24
N THR A 202 -17.50 -23.68 1.11
CA THR A 202 -17.41 -25.06 1.66
C THR A 202 -17.69 -25.16 3.15
N ASP A 203 -17.38 -24.12 3.90
CA ASP A 203 -17.55 -24.09 5.37
C ASP A 203 -18.83 -23.32 5.68
N ALA A 204 -19.99 -23.96 5.52
CA ALA A 204 -21.25 -23.39 5.94
C ALA A 204 -21.18 -23.11 7.44
N PRO A 205 -21.52 -21.90 7.90
CA PRO A 205 -21.43 -21.55 9.30
C PRO A 205 -22.28 -22.52 10.12
N HIS A 206 -21.73 -23.02 11.23
CA HIS A 206 -22.43 -23.89 12.17
C HIS A 206 -23.58 -23.13 12.89
N ASP A 207 -23.52 -21.80 12.88
CA ASP A 207 -24.55 -20.93 13.42
C ASP A 207 -25.54 -20.50 12.34
N PRO A 208 -26.84 -20.36 12.68
CA PRO A 208 -27.83 -19.86 11.74
C PRO A 208 -27.45 -18.47 11.23
N TYR A 209 -27.70 -18.22 9.95
CA TYR A 209 -27.46 -16.94 9.32
C TYR A 209 -27.98 -15.78 10.20
N ALA A 210 -27.07 -14.95 10.70
CA ALA A 210 -27.42 -13.79 11.48
C ALA A 210 -27.85 -12.65 10.53
N PRO A 211 -28.96 -11.94 10.82
CA PRO A 211 -29.37 -10.80 10.00
C PRO A 211 -28.26 -9.74 10.00
N PRO A 212 -28.02 -9.06 8.85
CA PRO A 212 -27.06 -7.97 8.77
C PRO A 212 -27.36 -6.89 9.83
N PRO A 213 -26.34 -6.24 10.40
CA PRO A 213 -26.54 -5.19 11.37
C PRO A 213 -27.29 -4.01 10.75
N ALA A 214 -28.08 -3.31 11.55
CA ALA A 214 -28.73 -2.09 11.11
C ALA A 214 -27.69 -1.04 10.75
N VAL A 215 -27.88 -0.43 9.57
CA VAL A 215 -27.01 0.66 9.12
C VAL A 215 -27.34 1.93 9.91
N THR A 216 -26.37 2.38 10.71
CA THR A 216 -26.46 3.64 11.48
C THR A 216 -25.40 4.61 10.99
N PHE A 217 -25.51 5.89 11.34
CA PHE A 217 -24.48 6.87 11.01
C PHE A 217 -23.10 6.49 11.55
N SER A 218 -23.03 5.93 12.73
CA SER A 218 -21.78 5.47 13.37
C SER A 218 -21.17 4.28 12.62
N THR A 219 -21.97 3.24 12.31
CA THR A 219 -21.49 2.05 11.59
C THR A 219 -21.09 2.39 10.17
N PHE A 220 -21.84 3.26 9.50
CA PHE A 220 -21.50 3.73 8.16
C PHE A 220 -20.21 4.56 8.15
N GLY A 221 -20.02 5.48 9.09
CA GLY A 221 -18.78 6.28 9.20
C GLY A 221 -17.54 5.42 9.45
N SER A 222 -17.65 4.42 10.33
CA SER A 222 -16.58 3.45 10.56
C SER A 222 -16.27 2.64 9.29
N ALA A 223 -17.28 2.12 8.61
CA ALA A 223 -17.14 1.37 7.36
C ALA A 223 -16.48 2.22 6.26
N PHE A 224 -16.90 3.48 6.13
CA PHE A 224 -16.33 4.43 5.18
C PHE A 224 -14.84 4.63 5.42
N GLY A 225 -14.42 4.82 6.68
CA GLY A 225 -13.00 4.95 7.03
C GLY A 225 -12.18 3.72 6.67
N VAL A 226 -12.68 2.51 6.95
CA VAL A 226 -12.01 1.24 6.60
C VAL A 226 -11.89 1.06 5.08
N ILE A 227 -12.96 1.37 4.33
CA ILE A 227 -12.96 1.27 2.86
C ILE A 227 -11.95 2.24 2.25
N LEU A 228 -11.90 3.50 2.69
CA LEU A 228 -10.90 4.47 2.21
C LEU A 228 -9.48 4.05 2.58
N PHE A 229 -9.28 3.50 3.78
CA PHE A 229 -7.98 2.99 4.21
C PHE A 229 -7.49 1.84 3.31
N GLY A 230 -8.39 0.96 2.85
CA GLY A 230 -8.05 -0.14 1.93
C GLY A 230 -7.42 0.33 0.60
N PHE A 231 -7.64 1.59 0.21
CA PHE A 231 -7.03 2.22 -0.97
C PHE A 231 -5.93 3.24 -0.61
N GLY A 232 -5.46 3.25 0.63
CA GLY A 232 -4.57 4.26 1.22
C GLY A 232 -3.11 4.28 0.74
N GLY A 233 -2.80 3.78 -0.46
CA GLY A 233 -1.43 3.65 -0.98
C GLY A 233 -0.75 4.94 -1.46
N HIS A 234 -1.35 6.12 -1.31
CA HIS A 234 -0.87 7.37 -1.94
C HIS A 234 0.53 7.81 -1.48
N ALA A 235 0.91 7.49 -0.24
CA ALA A 235 2.19 7.93 0.33
C ALA A 235 3.43 7.42 -0.43
N ILE A 236 3.33 6.26 -1.10
CA ILE A 236 4.45 5.67 -1.85
C ILE A 236 4.42 5.94 -3.35
N LEU A 237 3.30 6.44 -3.89
CA LEU A 237 3.10 6.56 -5.34
C LEU A 237 4.15 7.44 -6.05
N PRO A 238 4.55 8.63 -5.55
CA PRO A 238 5.58 9.42 -6.20
C PRO A 238 6.95 8.71 -6.20
N ALA A 239 7.27 7.97 -5.14
CA ALA A 239 8.51 7.17 -5.08
C ALA A 239 8.49 6.02 -6.09
N LEU A 240 7.35 5.34 -6.26
CA LEU A 240 7.19 4.30 -7.28
C LEU A 240 7.28 4.87 -8.69
N GLN A 241 6.67 6.03 -8.95
CA GLN A 241 6.80 6.71 -10.24
C GLN A 241 8.25 7.10 -10.53
N ALA A 242 9.01 7.54 -9.54
CA ALA A 242 10.43 7.88 -9.68
C ALA A 242 11.29 6.68 -10.11
N THR A 243 10.90 5.46 -9.73
CA THR A 243 11.62 4.22 -10.11
C THR A 243 11.18 3.64 -11.45
N MET A 244 10.17 4.21 -12.12
CA MET A 244 9.69 3.71 -13.41
C MET A 244 10.68 3.97 -14.54
N HIS A 245 10.74 3.02 -15.48
CA HIS A 245 11.37 3.24 -16.77
C HIS A 245 10.49 4.16 -17.63
N ASN A 246 11.02 5.33 -18.03
CA ASN A 246 10.28 6.37 -18.75
C ASN A 246 8.97 6.75 -18.04
N PRO A 247 9.03 7.47 -16.92
CA PRO A 247 7.88 7.78 -16.06
C PRO A 247 6.99 8.86 -16.68
N THR A 248 6.28 8.54 -17.77
CA THR A 248 5.29 9.45 -18.33
C THR A 248 3.98 9.37 -17.55
N PRO A 249 3.20 10.47 -17.43
CA PRO A 249 1.90 10.45 -16.78
C PRO A 249 0.95 9.36 -17.32
N ALA A 250 0.97 9.13 -18.65
CA ALA A 250 0.14 8.11 -19.27
C ALA A 250 0.53 6.67 -18.88
N ARG A 251 1.84 6.38 -18.76
CA ARG A 251 2.31 5.06 -18.31
C ARG A 251 2.00 4.82 -16.83
N PHE A 252 2.18 5.85 -16.01
CA PHE A 252 1.87 5.76 -14.60
C PHE A 252 0.36 5.60 -14.35
N ARG A 253 -0.50 6.32 -15.09
CA ARG A 253 -1.95 6.14 -15.06
C ARG A 253 -2.36 4.71 -15.38
N LYS A 254 -1.75 4.07 -16.41
CA LYS A 254 -2.04 2.66 -16.73
C LYS A 254 -1.72 1.74 -15.55
N ALA A 255 -0.59 1.98 -14.87
CA ALA A 255 -0.23 1.21 -13.68
C ALA A 255 -1.25 1.42 -12.55
N ILE A 256 -1.64 2.67 -12.26
CA ILE A 256 -2.63 3.02 -11.23
C ILE A 256 -3.97 2.34 -11.52
N VAL A 257 -4.54 2.54 -12.71
CA VAL A 257 -5.86 1.99 -13.06
C VAL A 257 -5.86 0.47 -12.97
N GLY A 258 -4.83 -0.19 -13.50
CA GLY A 258 -4.69 -1.64 -13.42
C GLY A 258 -4.61 -2.15 -11.97
N SER A 259 -3.84 -1.46 -11.13
CA SER A 259 -3.67 -1.82 -9.72
C SER A 259 -4.95 -1.66 -8.91
N PHE A 260 -5.61 -0.50 -9.02
CA PHE A 260 -6.83 -0.26 -8.26
C PHE A 260 -7.99 -1.13 -8.75
N ALA A 261 -8.07 -1.45 -10.06
CA ALA A 261 -9.04 -2.41 -10.58
C ALA A 261 -8.81 -3.81 -10.01
N ALA A 262 -7.57 -4.29 -9.96
CA ALA A 262 -7.22 -5.57 -9.36
C ALA A 262 -7.55 -5.60 -7.86
N CYS A 263 -7.15 -4.59 -7.08
CA CYS A 263 -7.48 -4.50 -5.65
C CYS A 263 -9.00 -4.50 -5.43
N THR A 264 -9.76 -3.73 -6.23
CA THR A 264 -11.23 -3.68 -6.14
C THR A 264 -11.85 -5.05 -6.38
N SER A 265 -11.37 -5.78 -7.39
CA SER A 265 -11.84 -7.14 -7.68
C SER A 265 -11.57 -8.10 -6.51
N MET A 266 -10.37 -8.04 -5.93
CA MET A 266 -10.00 -8.86 -4.77
C MET A 266 -10.87 -8.52 -3.55
N TYR A 267 -11.10 -7.24 -3.28
CA TYR A 267 -11.90 -6.75 -2.17
C TYR A 267 -13.37 -7.16 -2.30
N LEU A 268 -13.97 -6.99 -3.48
CA LEU A 268 -15.35 -7.38 -3.71
C LEU A 268 -15.51 -8.91 -3.69
N ALA A 269 -14.57 -9.67 -4.25
CA ALA A 269 -14.63 -11.13 -4.24
C ALA A 269 -14.62 -11.68 -2.82
N SER A 270 -13.69 -11.22 -1.96
CA SER A 270 -13.64 -11.65 -0.56
C SER A 270 -14.85 -11.19 0.25
N SER A 271 -15.30 -9.95 0.04
CA SER A 271 -16.33 -9.35 0.90
C SER A 271 -17.75 -9.81 0.54
N ILE A 272 -18.10 -9.90 -0.74
CA ILE A 272 -19.45 -10.32 -1.16
C ILE A 272 -19.69 -11.76 -0.70
N GLY A 273 -18.73 -12.67 -0.96
CA GLY A 273 -18.81 -14.05 -0.49
C GLY A 273 -19.03 -14.12 1.01
N SER A 274 -18.20 -13.41 1.78
CA SER A 274 -18.27 -13.41 3.25
C SER A 274 -19.60 -12.89 3.79
N VAL A 275 -20.11 -11.78 3.24
CA VAL A 275 -21.37 -11.19 3.72
C VAL A 275 -22.58 -12.07 3.37
N LEU A 276 -22.58 -12.69 2.19
CA LEU A 276 -23.65 -13.60 1.78
C LEU A 276 -23.68 -14.90 2.60
N THR A 277 -22.50 -15.38 3.04
CA THR A 277 -22.39 -16.63 3.81
C THR A 277 -22.63 -16.42 5.30
N LEU A 278 -22.03 -15.37 5.89
CA LEU A 278 -22.00 -15.16 7.34
C LEU A 278 -23.02 -14.14 7.84
N GLY A 279 -23.54 -13.29 6.95
CA GLY A 279 -24.49 -12.23 7.35
C GLY A 279 -23.93 -11.37 8.48
N GLY A 280 -24.73 -11.18 9.54
CA GLY A 280 -24.36 -10.37 10.72
C GLY A 280 -23.17 -10.89 11.52
N ALA A 281 -22.78 -12.15 11.35
CA ALA A 281 -21.67 -12.77 12.07
C ALA A 281 -20.28 -12.40 11.55
N VAL A 282 -20.18 -11.62 10.45
CA VAL A 282 -18.87 -11.21 9.88
C VAL A 282 -18.02 -10.46 10.91
N GLY A 283 -16.87 -11.03 11.26
CA GLY A 283 -15.90 -10.45 12.20
C GLY A 283 -15.09 -9.31 11.61
N SER A 284 -14.34 -8.59 12.45
CA SER A 284 -13.43 -7.52 12.04
C SER A 284 -12.22 -8.04 11.22
N ASP A 285 -11.85 -9.27 11.45
CA ASP A 285 -10.93 -10.05 10.64
C ASP A 285 -11.69 -11.29 10.18
N ILE A 286 -11.90 -11.41 8.87
CA ILE A 286 -12.73 -12.47 8.28
C ILE A 286 -12.24 -13.88 8.63
N LEU A 287 -10.94 -14.06 8.81
CA LEU A 287 -10.36 -15.35 9.17
C LEU A 287 -10.76 -15.81 10.57
N THR A 288 -11.29 -14.91 11.40
CA THR A 288 -11.79 -15.31 12.74
C THR A 288 -13.09 -16.08 12.68
N ASN A 289 -13.82 -15.99 11.57
CA ASN A 289 -15.10 -16.65 11.39
C ASN A 289 -14.99 -18.11 10.98
N PHE A 290 -13.81 -18.57 10.57
CA PHE A 290 -13.59 -19.90 10.06
C PHE A 290 -12.65 -20.69 10.95
N SER A 291 -12.76 -22.01 10.89
CA SER A 291 -11.90 -22.97 11.59
C SER A 291 -11.48 -24.10 10.62
N GLY A 292 -10.50 -24.91 11.03
CA GLY A 292 -10.06 -26.05 10.26
C GLY A 292 -8.78 -25.83 9.43
N PRO A 293 -8.32 -26.87 8.70
CA PRO A 293 -7.00 -26.83 8.07
C PRO A 293 -6.91 -25.83 6.93
N ILE A 294 -7.97 -25.55 6.19
CA ILE A 294 -7.96 -24.57 5.10
C ILE A 294 -7.75 -23.16 5.65
N ASN A 295 -8.40 -22.84 6.78
CA ASN A 295 -8.22 -21.56 7.44
C ASN A 295 -6.79 -21.35 7.95
N THR A 296 -6.08 -22.43 8.33
CA THR A 296 -4.68 -22.35 8.72
C THR A 296 -3.79 -21.77 7.61
N PHE A 297 -4.02 -22.14 6.35
CA PHE A 297 -3.34 -21.54 5.19
C PHE A 297 -3.68 -20.07 5.02
N GLY A 298 -4.94 -19.69 5.26
CA GLY A 298 -5.38 -18.29 5.23
C GLY A 298 -4.68 -17.46 6.32
N LEU A 299 -4.57 -17.98 7.53
CA LEU A 299 -3.87 -17.32 8.63
C LEU A 299 -2.37 -17.11 8.32
N ILE A 300 -1.71 -18.12 7.73
CA ILE A 300 -0.30 -18.01 7.31
C ILE A 300 -0.15 -16.96 6.20
N ALA A 301 -1.05 -16.93 5.23
CA ALA A 301 -1.00 -15.96 4.13
C ALA A 301 -1.33 -14.53 4.60
N GLY A 302 -2.09 -14.38 5.69
CA GLY A 302 -2.47 -13.09 6.27
C GLY A 302 -1.47 -12.53 7.30
N THR A 303 -0.42 -13.28 7.66
CA THR A 303 0.68 -12.82 8.53
C THR A 303 1.83 -12.23 7.76
#